data_722240ea1b0059aa6c9252146f637ae3
#
_entry.id   722240ea1b0059aa6c9252146f637ae3
#
_cell.length_a   1.000
_cell.length_b   1.000
_cell.length_c   1.000
_cell.angle_alpha   90.00
_cell.angle_beta   90.00
_cell.angle_gamma   90.00
#
_symmetry.space_group_name_H-M   'P 1'
#
loop_
_entity.id
_entity.type
_entity.pdbx_description
1 polymer ?
#
loop_
_entity_poly.entity_id
_entity_poly.type
_entity_poly.pdbx_seq_one_letter_code
_entity_poly.pdbx_strand_id
1 'polypeptide(L)'
;MIILFDLDGTLIDSTDAIVSTFHHSFDMHNFVKPTDEAIMALIGYPLDIMYKELGVQEEKIWDFVYTYKEEYRKIATIKTLLLPCAIEAVKEASKIATLGIVTTKTGKYSKVLMEHFNLMGYFEVLIGREDVQKPKPDAEPILNALKLLPKDEDVWMIGDTKLDLISANEAKVNSIGVLSGYGKKEEIKMFTNVIFNDALEAVKYLKTT
;
A
#
# COMPACT_ATOMS: atom_id res chain seq x y z
N MET A 1 -13.80 7.55 -15.18
CA MET A 1 -13.31 7.44 -13.78
C MET A 1 -12.05 6.59 -13.72
N ILE A 2 -11.10 6.96 -12.89
CA ILE A 2 -9.93 6.15 -12.54
C ILE A 2 -9.98 5.90 -11.03
N ILE A 3 -9.74 4.65 -10.61
CA ILE A 3 -9.60 4.29 -9.20
C ILE A 3 -8.20 3.72 -8.97
N LEU A 4 -7.44 4.38 -8.09
CA LEU A 4 -6.13 3.94 -7.63
C LEU A 4 -6.28 3.32 -6.23
N PHE A 5 -5.76 2.13 -6.04
CA PHE A 5 -5.76 1.44 -4.75
C PHE A 5 -4.36 1.39 -4.16
N ASP A 6 -4.23 1.60 -2.84
CA ASP A 6 -3.11 1.04 -2.12
C ASP A 6 -3.28 -0.48 -1.96
N LEU A 7 -2.27 -1.17 -1.45
CA LEU A 7 -2.30 -2.61 -1.23
C LEU A 7 -2.40 -2.98 0.25
N ASP A 8 -1.31 -2.75 1.00
CA ASP A 8 -1.19 -3.21 2.38
C ASP A 8 -2.21 -2.47 3.28
N GLY A 9 -3.16 -3.19 3.87
CA GLY A 9 -4.24 -2.60 4.67
C GLY A 9 -5.46 -2.13 3.86
N THR A 10 -5.37 -2.11 2.53
CA THR A 10 -6.47 -1.71 1.65
C THR A 10 -7.07 -2.89 0.90
N LEU A 11 -6.26 -3.72 0.26
CA LEU A 11 -6.68 -4.93 -0.45
C LEU A 11 -6.10 -6.22 0.15
N ILE A 12 -4.94 -6.13 0.79
CA ILE A 12 -4.24 -7.28 1.37
C ILE A 12 -3.87 -7.02 2.83
N ASP A 13 -3.86 -8.09 3.61
CA ASP A 13 -3.23 -8.16 4.92
C ASP A 13 -1.90 -8.91 4.78
N SER A 14 -0.81 -8.17 4.84
CA SER A 14 0.55 -8.70 4.81
C SER A 14 1.27 -8.58 6.17
N THR A 15 0.53 -8.36 7.25
CA THR A 15 1.06 -8.14 8.61
C THR A 15 2.03 -9.24 9.01
N ASP A 16 1.62 -10.53 8.92
CA ASP A 16 2.47 -11.66 9.31
C ASP A 16 3.73 -11.75 8.41
N ALA A 17 3.59 -11.55 7.10
CA ALA A 17 4.72 -11.55 6.19
C ALA A 17 5.72 -10.42 6.52
N ILE A 18 5.23 -9.22 6.79
CA ILE A 18 6.07 -8.05 7.11
C ILE A 18 6.76 -8.25 8.45
N VAL A 19 6.01 -8.50 9.52
CA VAL A 19 6.54 -8.62 10.89
C VAL A 19 7.58 -9.74 10.98
N SER A 20 7.27 -10.94 10.48
CA SER A 20 8.23 -12.05 10.51
C SER A 20 9.49 -11.76 9.69
N THR A 21 9.37 -11.03 8.58
CA THR A 21 10.54 -10.65 7.77
C THR A 21 11.41 -9.58 8.46
N PHE A 22 10.79 -8.62 9.15
CA PHE A 22 11.54 -7.67 9.99
C PHE A 22 12.31 -8.41 11.08
N HIS A 23 11.65 -9.29 11.84
CA HIS A 23 12.32 -10.09 12.86
C HIS A 23 13.47 -10.91 12.31
N HIS A 24 13.28 -11.56 11.15
CA HIS A 24 14.34 -12.29 10.47
C HIS A 24 15.54 -11.38 10.15
N SER A 25 15.29 -10.18 9.61
CA SER A 25 16.40 -9.27 9.27
C SER A 25 17.16 -8.78 10.50
N PHE A 26 16.48 -8.50 11.62
CA PHE A 26 17.12 -8.12 12.87
C PHE A 26 17.96 -9.27 13.46
N ASP A 27 17.46 -10.52 13.39
CA ASP A 27 18.22 -11.72 13.80
C ASP A 27 19.50 -11.91 12.98
N MET A 28 19.38 -11.81 11.66
CA MET A 28 20.50 -12.01 10.75
C MET A 28 21.64 -11.01 10.95
N HIS A 29 21.30 -9.81 11.44
CA HIS A 29 22.27 -8.76 11.74
C HIS A 29 22.66 -8.69 13.23
N ASN A 30 22.20 -9.64 14.07
CA ASN A 30 22.45 -9.68 15.52
C ASN A 30 22.02 -8.39 16.25
N PHE A 31 20.87 -7.82 15.84
CA PHE A 31 20.26 -6.66 16.50
C PHE A 31 19.09 -7.09 17.39
N VAL A 32 18.79 -6.27 18.40
CA VAL A 32 17.60 -6.47 19.23
C VAL A 32 16.35 -6.25 18.38
N LYS A 33 15.46 -7.25 18.37
CA LYS A 33 14.21 -7.18 17.61
C LYS A 33 13.30 -6.08 18.14
N PRO A 34 12.68 -5.28 17.26
CA PRO A 34 11.57 -4.42 17.65
C PRO A 34 10.34 -5.27 18.03
N THR A 35 9.40 -4.68 18.75
CA THR A 35 8.10 -5.33 18.98
C THR A 35 7.25 -5.35 17.72
N ASP A 36 6.28 -6.26 17.67
CA ASP A 36 5.33 -6.36 16.55
C ASP A 36 4.58 -5.04 16.37
N GLU A 37 4.13 -4.43 17.47
CA GLU A 37 3.40 -3.16 17.46
C GLU A 37 4.25 -2.01 16.89
N ALA A 38 5.56 -1.98 17.19
CA ALA A 38 6.47 -0.97 16.65
C ALA A 38 6.63 -1.12 15.13
N ILE A 39 6.70 -2.35 14.62
CA ILE A 39 6.75 -2.63 13.18
C ILE A 39 5.42 -2.25 12.54
N MET A 40 4.32 -2.73 13.09
CA MET A 40 2.97 -2.50 12.56
C MET A 40 2.63 -1.01 12.46
N ALA A 41 3.04 -0.20 13.44
CA ALA A 41 2.81 1.24 13.45
C ALA A 41 3.51 1.98 12.29
N LEU A 42 4.45 1.34 11.61
CA LEU A 42 5.22 1.90 10.49
C LEU A 42 4.79 1.33 9.13
N ILE A 43 3.88 0.34 9.10
CA ILE A 43 3.40 -0.19 7.82
C ILE A 43 2.73 0.93 7.02
N GLY A 44 3.04 0.99 5.73
CA GLY A 44 2.70 2.10 4.85
C GLY A 44 3.90 2.98 4.49
N TYR A 45 4.92 3.05 5.35
CA TYR A 45 6.18 3.72 5.02
C TYR A 45 7.12 2.84 4.18
N PRO A 46 8.03 3.43 3.37
CA PRO A 46 9.12 2.69 2.71
C PRO A 46 10.03 1.98 3.71
N LEU A 47 10.62 0.85 3.30
CA LEU A 47 11.47 0.03 4.18
C LEU A 47 12.65 0.78 4.79
N ASP A 48 13.30 1.65 4.03
CA ASP A 48 14.41 2.47 4.51
C ASP A 48 14.00 3.40 5.66
N ILE A 49 12.82 4.00 5.55
CA ILE A 49 12.24 4.81 6.62
C ILE A 49 11.86 3.93 7.82
N MET A 50 11.21 2.78 7.59
CA MET A 50 10.84 1.86 8.68
C MET A 50 12.07 1.42 9.49
N TYR A 51 13.16 1.01 8.83
CA TYR A 51 14.39 0.61 9.53
C TYR A 51 15.03 1.76 10.30
N LYS A 52 15.03 2.98 9.75
CA LYS A 52 15.51 4.17 10.44
C LYS A 52 14.72 4.44 11.72
N GLU A 53 13.39 4.43 11.64
CA GLU A 53 12.50 4.64 12.79
C GLU A 53 12.60 3.51 13.83
N LEU A 54 12.96 2.30 13.41
CA LEU A 54 13.23 1.16 14.30
C LEU A 54 14.66 1.19 14.89
N GLY A 55 15.43 2.26 14.68
CA GLY A 55 16.72 2.49 15.31
C GLY A 55 17.92 1.87 14.60
N VAL A 56 17.77 1.45 13.35
CA VAL A 56 18.91 0.98 12.53
C VAL A 56 19.73 2.19 12.07
N GLN A 57 21.04 2.12 12.26
CA GLN A 57 21.99 3.15 11.84
C GLN A 57 21.98 3.32 10.31
N GLU A 58 22.08 4.57 9.84
CA GLU A 58 21.86 4.93 8.43
C GLU A 58 22.75 4.13 7.45
N GLU A 59 24.00 3.90 7.81
CA GLU A 59 24.96 3.13 7.02
C GLU A 59 24.62 1.64 6.90
N LYS A 60 23.75 1.09 7.77
CA LYS A 60 23.32 -0.33 7.77
C LYS A 60 21.95 -0.55 7.15
N ILE A 61 21.16 0.50 6.94
CA ILE A 61 19.77 0.38 6.48
C ILE A 61 19.66 -0.49 5.23
N TRP A 62 20.54 -0.30 4.26
CA TRP A 62 20.46 -1.04 3.00
C TRP A 62 20.83 -2.51 3.13
N ASP A 63 21.68 -2.90 4.09
CA ASP A 63 21.95 -4.30 4.39
C ASP A 63 20.71 -4.99 4.98
N PHE A 64 20.01 -4.30 5.89
CA PHE A 64 18.73 -4.77 6.44
C PHE A 64 17.64 -4.86 5.36
N VAL A 65 17.50 -3.85 4.51
CA VAL A 65 16.56 -3.85 3.38
C VAL A 65 16.86 -5.00 2.42
N TYR A 66 18.13 -5.28 2.15
CA TYR A 66 18.52 -6.42 1.32
C TYR A 66 18.09 -7.75 1.96
N THR A 67 18.45 -7.97 3.23
CA THR A 67 18.09 -9.19 3.97
C THR A 67 16.56 -9.35 4.04
N TYR A 68 15.83 -8.27 4.29
CA TYR A 68 14.36 -8.26 4.24
C TYR A 68 13.85 -8.74 2.88
N LYS A 69 14.31 -8.16 1.79
CA LYS A 69 13.85 -8.50 0.43
C LYS A 69 14.12 -9.97 0.08
N GLU A 70 15.27 -10.50 0.50
CA GLU A 70 15.63 -11.91 0.28
C GLU A 70 14.70 -12.88 1.02
N GLU A 71 14.29 -12.54 2.25
CA GLU A 71 13.37 -13.38 3.01
C GLU A 71 11.91 -13.15 2.56
N TYR A 72 11.50 -11.89 2.40
CA TYR A 72 10.13 -11.54 2.02
C TYR A 72 9.68 -12.27 0.75
N ARG A 73 10.51 -12.35 -0.28
CA ARG A 73 10.15 -13.03 -1.53
C ARG A 73 9.87 -14.54 -1.37
N LYS A 74 10.36 -15.18 -0.31
CA LYS A 74 10.12 -16.61 -0.03
C LYS A 74 8.78 -16.83 0.66
N ILE A 75 8.36 -15.89 1.51
CA ILE A 75 7.22 -16.07 2.39
C ILE A 75 6.01 -15.21 2.02
N ALA A 76 6.16 -14.21 1.17
CA ALA A 76 5.12 -13.24 0.88
C ALA A 76 3.79 -13.88 0.46
N THR A 77 3.80 -14.80 -0.50
CA THR A 77 2.59 -15.49 -0.98
C THR A 77 2.02 -16.48 0.02
N ILE A 78 2.82 -16.94 1.01
CA ILE A 78 2.40 -17.89 2.03
C ILE A 78 1.73 -17.17 3.21
N LYS A 79 2.23 -15.97 3.54
CA LYS A 79 1.89 -15.22 4.75
C LYS A 79 1.08 -13.95 4.49
N THR A 80 0.72 -13.67 3.25
CA THR A 80 -0.18 -12.56 2.90
C THR A 80 -1.55 -13.12 2.57
N LEU A 81 -2.59 -12.45 3.07
CA LEU A 81 -3.98 -12.80 2.82
C LEU A 81 -4.69 -11.64 2.11
N LEU A 82 -5.78 -11.94 1.41
CA LEU A 82 -6.70 -10.90 0.97
C LEU A 82 -7.50 -10.39 2.17
N LEU A 83 -7.70 -9.09 2.23
CA LEU A 83 -8.66 -8.52 3.17
C LEU A 83 -10.10 -8.94 2.80
N PRO A 84 -11.01 -8.98 3.78
CA PRO A 84 -12.42 -9.26 3.51
C PRO A 84 -12.96 -8.36 2.39
N CYS A 85 -13.72 -8.94 1.48
CA CYS A 85 -14.36 -8.26 0.36
C CYS A 85 -13.41 -7.64 -0.71
N ALA A 86 -12.09 -7.85 -0.62
CA ALA A 86 -11.13 -7.26 -1.58
C ALA A 86 -11.38 -7.74 -3.03
N ILE A 87 -11.71 -9.03 -3.23
CA ILE A 87 -12.02 -9.57 -4.56
C ILE A 87 -13.25 -8.88 -5.14
N GLU A 88 -14.31 -8.75 -4.35
CA GLU A 88 -15.54 -8.09 -4.76
C GLU A 88 -15.31 -6.61 -5.06
N ALA A 89 -14.53 -5.93 -4.22
CA ALA A 89 -14.17 -4.53 -4.42
C ALA A 89 -13.49 -4.32 -5.78
N VAL A 90 -12.47 -5.10 -6.11
CA VAL A 90 -11.74 -5.02 -7.38
C VAL A 90 -12.66 -5.33 -8.56
N LYS A 91 -13.47 -6.41 -8.48
CA LYS A 91 -14.41 -6.78 -9.53
C LYS A 91 -15.51 -5.74 -9.77
N GLU A 92 -16.04 -5.15 -8.71
CA GLU A 92 -17.06 -4.09 -8.85
C GLU A 92 -16.45 -2.78 -9.36
N ALA A 93 -15.24 -2.42 -8.90
CA ALA A 93 -14.53 -1.25 -9.40
C ALA A 93 -14.19 -1.35 -10.89
N SER A 94 -13.78 -2.52 -11.38
CA SER A 94 -13.43 -2.74 -12.79
C SER A 94 -14.61 -2.60 -13.76
N LYS A 95 -15.86 -2.62 -13.26
CA LYS A 95 -17.05 -2.39 -14.07
C LYS A 95 -17.33 -0.91 -14.34
N ILE A 96 -16.74 -0.02 -13.54
CA ILE A 96 -17.06 1.43 -13.54
C ILE A 96 -15.84 2.31 -13.79
N ALA A 97 -14.62 1.77 -13.68
CA ALA A 97 -13.40 2.56 -13.72
C ALA A 97 -12.22 1.78 -14.32
N THR A 98 -11.23 2.53 -14.81
CA THR A 98 -9.88 2.02 -15.06
C THR A 98 -9.14 1.93 -13.72
N LEU A 99 -8.50 0.78 -13.44
CA LEU A 99 -7.89 0.54 -12.13
C LEU A 99 -6.36 0.64 -12.19
N GLY A 100 -5.79 1.20 -11.13
CA GLY A 100 -4.36 1.19 -10.88
C GLY A 100 -4.01 0.86 -9.44
N ILE A 101 -2.78 0.46 -9.22
CA ILE A 101 -2.19 0.25 -7.89
C ILE A 101 -1.11 1.29 -7.67
N VAL A 102 -1.12 1.95 -6.50
CA VAL A 102 -0.11 2.91 -6.06
C VAL A 102 0.31 2.59 -4.64
N THR A 103 1.49 1.99 -4.47
CA THR A 103 1.93 1.45 -3.18
C THR A 103 3.37 1.82 -2.84
N THR A 104 3.70 1.92 -1.54
CA THR A 104 5.06 2.05 -1.04
C THR A 104 5.82 0.73 -1.01
N LYS A 105 5.12 -0.38 -1.21
CA LYS A 105 5.70 -1.71 -1.36
C LYS A 105 6.50 -1.82 -2.67
N THR A 106 7.52 -2.68 -2.70
CA THR A 106 8.24 -3.00 -3.93
C THR A 106 7.29 -3.54 -5.00
N GLY A 107 7.23 -2.91 -6.16
CA GLY A 107 6.28 -3.23 -7.24
C GLY A 107 6.41 -4.67 -7.73
N LYS A 108 7.65 -5.18 -7.86
CA LYS A 108 7.90 -6.58 -8.22
C LYS A 108 7.20 -7.57 -7.28
N TYR A 109 7.23 -7.34 -5.96
CA TYR A 109 6.56 -8.23 -5.00
C TYR A 109 5.05 -8.01 -4.97
N SER A 110 4.62 -6.78 -5.15
CA SER A 110 3.20 -6.43 -5.29
C SER A 110 2.57 -7.15 -6.47
N LYS A 111 3.25 -7.16 -7.62
CA LYS A 111 2.80 -7.87 -8.81
C LYS A 111 2.66 -9.37 -8.55
N VAL A 112 3.67 -10.01 -7.94
CA VAL A 112 3.63 -11.44 -7.60
C VAL A 112 2.44 -11.77 -6.67
N LEU A 113 2.16 -10.93 -5.68
CA LEU A 113 1.01 -11.11 -4.79
C LEU A 113 -0.30 -10.98 -5.55
N MET A 114 -0.44 -9.95 -6.39
CA MET A 114 -1.68 -9.74 -7.16
C MET A 114 -1.91 -10.82 -8.22
N GLU A 115 -0.84 -11.38 -8.80
CA GLU A 115 -0.90 -12.56 -9.67
C GLU A 115 -1.32 -13.81 -8.88
N HIS A 116 -0.75 -14.02 -7.69
CA HIS A 116 -1.09 -15.14 -6.79
C HIS A 116 -2.58 -15.13 -6.41
N PHE A 117 -3.15 -13.95 -6.18
CA PHE A 117 -4.57 -13.78 -5.88
C PHE A 117 -5.47 -13.71 -7.13
N ASN A 118 -4.91 -13.84 -8.33
CA ASN A 118 -5.63 -13.71 -9.61
C ASN A 118 -6.33 -12.35 -9.79
N LEU A 119 -5.75 -11.28 -9.26
CA LEU A 119 -6.29 -9.93 -9.33
C LEU A 119 -5.49 -9.00 -10.25
N MET A 120 -4.24 -9.34 -10.61
CA MET A 120 -3.38 -8.44 -11.42
C MET A 120 -4.02 -8.05 -12.76
N GLY A 121 -4.78 -8.94 -13.39
CA GLY A 121 -5.43 -8.69 -14.67
C GLY A 121 -6.53 -7.63 -14.66
N TYR A 122 -6.94 -7.12 -13.50
CA TYR A 122 -7.89 -6.01 -13.38
C TYR A 122 -7.21 -4.63 -13.38
N PHE A 123 -5.89 -4.57 -13.23
CA PHE A 123 -5.15 -3.33 -13.07
C PHE A 123 -4.32 -3.03 -14.32
N GLU A 124 -4.48 -1.83 -14.86
CA GLU A 124 -3.73 -1.34 -16.04
C GLU A 124 -2.33 -0.85 -15.66
N VAL A 125 -2.14 -0.42 -14.42
CA VAL A 125 -0.87 0.12 -13.93
C VAL A 125 -0.61 -0.31 -12.48
N LEU A 126 0.65 -0.52 -12.17
CA LEU A 126 1.14 -0.72 -10.80
C LEU A 126 2.38 0.17 -10.62
N ILE A 127 2.32 1.10 -9.68
CA ILE A 127 3.43 1.94 -9.27
C ILE A 127 3.87 1.49 -7.89
N GLY A 128 5.08 0.97 -7.80
CA GLY A 128 5.73 0.53 -6.55
C GLY A 128 6.82 1.50 -6.10
N ARG A 129 7.51 1.14 -5.01
CA ARG A 129 8.56 1.98 -4.43
C ARG A 129 9.69 2.32 -5.40
N GLU A 130 10.07 1.39 -6.26
CA GLU A 130 11.17 1.55 -7.22
C GLU A 130 10.84 2.42 -8.42
N ASP A 131 9.56 2.71 -8.66
CA ASP A 131 9.10 3.47 -9.83
C ASP A 131 9.08 4.98 -9.57
N VAL A 132 9.48 5.41 -8.35
CA VAL A 132 9.44 6.80 -7.90
C VAL A 132 10.69 7.19 -7.13
N GLN A 133 11.04 8.46 -7.23
CA GLN A 133 12.08 9.05 -6.38
C GLN A 133 11.49 9.40 -5.02
N LYS A 134 10.31 10.00 -5.01
CA LYS A 134 9.58 10.41 -3.80
C LYS A 134 8.34 9.53 -3.64
N PRO A 135 8.35 8.61 -2.67
CA PRO A 135 7.17 7.79 -2.37
C PRO A 135 6.06 8.60 -1.69
N LYS A 136 4.90 8.00 -1.50
CA LYS A 136 3.85 8.58 -0.64
C LYS A 136 4.46 9.02 0.70
N PRO A 137 4.14 10.20 1.20
CA PRO A 137 3.00 11.05 0.89
C PRO A 137 3.18 12.05 -0.29
N ASP A 138 4.29 12.02 -1.05
CA ASP A 138 4.46 12.87 -2.23
C ASP A 138 3.43 12.52 -3.32
N ALA A 139 3.10 13.48 -4.19
CA ALA A 139 2.21 13.28 -5.33
C ALA A 139 2.78 12.37 -6.42
N GLU A 140 4.11 12.22 -6.48
CA GLU A 140 4.82 11.58 -7.60
C GLU A 140 4.26 10.20 -7.97
N PRO A 141 3.97 9.27 -7.00
CA PRO A 141 3.45 7.95 -7.35
C PRO A 141 2.10 8.00 -8.08
N ILE A 142 1.20 8.85 -7.63
CA ILE A 142 -0.12 9.04 -8.25
C ILE A 142 0.05 9.68 -9.63
N LEU A 143 0.83 10.73 -9.74
CA LEU A 143 1.08 11.40 -11.02
C LEU A 143 1.76 10.48 -12.05
N ASN A 144 2.66 9.57 -11.60
CA ASN A 144 3.27 8.58 -12.47
C ASN A 144 2.25 7.53 -12.96
N ALA A 145 1.33 7.08 -12.08
CA ALA A 145 0.23 6.21 -12.50
C ALA A 145 -0.64 6.88 -13.56
N LEU A 146 -1.03 8.14 -13.35
CA LEU A 146 -1.89 8.89 -14.26
C LEU A 146 -1.25 9.17 -15.64
N LYS A 147 0.08 9.22 -15.74
CA LYS A 147 0.77 9.33 -17.03
C LYS A 147 0.62 8.08 -17.91
N LEU A 148 0.38 6.92 -17.30
CA LEU A 148 0.27 5.62 -17.95
C LEU A 148 -1.18 5.18 -18.19
N LEU A 149 -2.13 5.90 -17.60
CA LEU A 149 -3.57 5.61 -17.71
C LEU A 149 -4.24 6.56 -18.73
N PRO A 150 -5.42 6.19 -19.26
CA PRO A 150 -6.25 7.11 -20.05
C PRO A 150 -6.53 8.39 -19.26
N LYS A 151 -6.62 9.52 -19.97
CA LYS A 151 -6.96 10.80 -19.31
C LYS A 151 -8.39 10.75 -18.80
N ASP A 152 -8.57 11.06 -17.55
CA ASP A 152 -9.86 11.22 -16.89
C ASP A 152 -9.73 12.30 -15.81
N GLU A 153 -10.77 13.10 -15.61
CA GLU A 153 -10.80 14.15 -14.58
C GLU A 153 -11.34 13.61 -13.25
N ASP A 154 -12.06 12.49 -13.28
CA ASP A 154 -12.61 11.84 -12.09
C ASP A 154 -11.67 10.74 -11.61
N VAL A 155 -10.74 11.11 -10.75
CA VAL A 155 -9.69 10.24 -10.20
C VAL A 155 -9.84 10.12 -8.70
N TRP A 156 -9.79 8.89 -8.20
CA TRP A 156 -9.91 8.55 -6.79
C TRP A 156 -8.73 7.69 -6.32
N MET A 157 -8.15 8.06 -5.18
CA MET A 157 -7.22 7.21 -4.43
C MET A 157 -7.94 6.60 -3.24
N ILE A 158 -7.90 5.28 -3.12
CA ILE A 158 -8.44 4.52 -1.97
C ILE A 158 -7.25 3.96 -1.19
N GLY A 159 -7.13 4.33 0.09
CA GLY A 159 -6.05 3.89 0.95
C GLY A 159 -6.44 3.91 2.43
N ASP A 160 -5.68 3.23 3.25
CA ASP A 160 -5.95 3.05 4.68
C ASP A 160 -5.08 3.93 5.57
N THR A 161 -4.09 4.63 5.02
CA THR A 161 -3.18 5.48 5.80
C THR A 161 -3.24 6.95 5.38
N LYS A 162 -2.78 7.82 6.27
CA LYS A 162 -2.58 9.25 5.96
C LYS A 162 -1.65 9.48 4.76
N LEU A 163 -0.73 8.55 4.47
CA LEU A 163 0.21 8.69 3.36
C LEU A 163 -0.50 8.68 2.02
N ASP A 164 -1.53 7.85 1.87
CA ASP A 164 -2.37 7.76 0.69
C ASP A 164 -3.14 9.05 0.46
N LEU A 165 -3.76 9.54 1.54
CA LEU A 165 -4.64 10.70 1.50
C LEU A 165 -3.88 12.00 1.26
N ILE A 166 -2.71 12.15 1.89
CA ILE A 166 -1.83 13.30 1.63
C ILE A 166 -1.34 13.24 0.17
N SER A 167 -0.88 12.08 -0.30
CA SER A 167 -0.44 11.90 -1.69
C SER A 167 -1.55 12.26 -2.69
N ALA A 168 -2.80 11.87 -2.40
CA ALA A 168 -3.96 12.23 -3.22
C ALA A 168 -4.20 13.75 -3.23
N ASN A 169 -4.17 14.39 -2.06
CA ASN A 169 -4.34 15.84 -1.93
C ASN A 169 -3.24 16.61 -2.69
N GLU A 170 -1.98 16.19 -2.56
CA GLU A 170 -0.86 16.78 -3.28
C GLU A 170 -0.96 16.57 -4.81
N ALA A 171 -1.48 15.43 -5.24
CA ALA A 171 -1.77 15.14 -6.66
C ALA A 171 -3.04 15.83 -7.18
N LYS A 172 -3.82 16.49 -6.29
CA LYS A 172 -5.11 17.13 -6.60
C LYS A 172 -6.14 16.15 -7.17
N VAL A 173 -6.19 14.95 -6.62
CA VAL A 173 -7.21 13.94 -6.92
C VAL A 173 -8.06 13.67 -5.67
N ASN A 174 -9.24 13.09 -5.88
CA ASN A 174 -10.12 12.72 -4.77
C ASN A 174 -9.52 11.58 -3.94
N SER A 175 -9.92 11.49 -2.66
CA SER A 175 -9.45 10.42 -1.79
C SER A 175 -10.57 9.82 -0.93
N ILE A 176 -10.47 8.51 -0.72
CA ILE A 176 -11.31 7.76 0.22
C ILE A 176 -10.39 7.06 1.22
N GLY A 177 -10.66 7.26 2.51
CA GLY A 177 -10.02 6.51 3.58
C GLY A 177 -10.78 5.21 3.87
N VAL A 178 -10.07 4.10 4.06
CA VAL A 178 -10.64 2.84 4.54
C VAL A 178 -10.07 2.48 5.91
N LEU A 179 -10.87 1.81 6.74
CA LEU A 179 -10.53 1.46 8.12
C LEU A 179 -10.10 -0.02 8.26
N SER A 180 -9.85 -0.69 7.13
CA SER A 180 -9.46 -2.09 7.08
C SER A 180 -7.99 -2.36 7.39
N GLY A 181 -7.16 -1.31 7.48
CA GLY A 181 -5.72 -1.44 7.59
C GLY A 181 -5.12 -0.80 8.86
N TYR A 182 -4.00 -0.13 8.70
CA TYR A 182 -3.09 0.29 9.77
C TYR A 182 -3.33 1.73 10.25
N GLY A 183 -3.99 2.56 9.44
CA GLY A 183 -4.26 3.96 9.75
C GLY A 183 -5.29 4.13 10.86
N LYS A 184 -5.06 5.11 11.76
CA LYS A 184 -6.03 5.45 12.80
C LYS A 184 -7.12 6.33 12.22
N LYS A 185 -8.37 6.05 12.56
CA LYS A 185 -9.55 6.81 12.08
C LYS A 185 -9.41 8.33 12.31
N GLU A 186 -8.85 8.71 13.45
CA GLU A 186 -8.63 10.11 13.81
C GLU A 186 -7.63 10.80 12.88
N GLU A 187 -6.57 10.09 12.47
CA GLU A 187 -5.60 10.61 11.51
C GLU A 187 -6.19 10.69 10.09
N ILE A 188 -6.92 9.66 9.66
CA ILE A 188 -7.60 9.62 8.35
C ILE A 188 -8.55 10.80 8.20
N LYS A 189 -9.36 11.10 9.24
CA LYS A 189 -10.31 12.21 9.27
C LYS A 189 -9.68 13.59 9.07
N MET A 190 -8.38 13.73 9.29
CA MET A 190 -7.69 15.02 9.08
C MET A 190 -7.50 15.33 7.58
N PHE A 191 -7.61 14.33 6.71
CA PHE A 191 -7.27 14.46 5.29
C PHE A 191 -8.45 14.19 4.35
N THR A 192 -9.46 13.45 4.80
CA THR A 192 -10.67 13.20 4.03
C THR A 192 -11.91 13.08 4.94
N ASN A 193 -13.06 13.49 4.43
CA ASN A 193 -14.37 13.27 5.07
C ASN A 193 -15.06 12.01 4.51
N VAL A 194 -14.52 11.39 3.47
CA VAL A 194 -15.09 10.20 2.81
C VAL A 194 -14.36 8.97 3.34
N ILE A 195 -14.98 8.29 4.30
CA ILE A 195 -14.37 7.20 5.05
C ILE A 195 -15.33 6.02 5.12
N PHE A 196 -14.83 4.82 4.81
CA PHE A 196 -15.58 3.56 4.84
C PHE A 196 -14.83 2.49 5.63
N ASN A 197 -15.50 1.38 5.94
CA ASN A 197 -14.87 0.29 6.68
C ASN A 197 -13.88 -0.50 5.82
N ASP A 198 -14.16 -0.66 4.53
CA ASP A 198 -13.35 -1.43 3.59
C ASP A 198 -13.42 -0.89 2.15
N ALA A 199 -12.63 -1.48 1.28
CA ALA A 199 -12.56 -1.10 -0.13
C ALA A 199 -13.87 -1.34 -0.88
N LEU A 200 -14.67 -2.34 -0.51
CA LEU A 200 -15.95 -2.62 -1.17
C LEU A 200 -16.99 -1.54 -0.87
N GLU A 201 -17.07 -1.07 0.38
CA GLU A 201 -17.95 0.05 0.73
C GLU A 201 -17.54 1.32 -0.02
N ALA A 202 -16.23 1.59 -0.12
CA ALA A 202 -15.70 2.71 -0.89
C ALA A 202 -16.12 2.64 -2.37
N VAL A 203 -15.97 1.47 -3.01
CA VAL A 203 -16.39 1.26 -4.41
C VAL A 203 -17.90 1.38 -4.58
N LYS A 204 -18.70 0.86 -3.64
CA LYS A 204 -20.17 1.02 -3.69
C LYS A 204 -20.59 2.49 -3.65
N TYR A 205 -19.92 3.30 -2.85
CA TYR A 205 -20.16 4.75 -2.83
C TYR A 205 -19.87 5.36 -4.21
N LEU A 206 -18.74 5.05 -4.84
CA LEU A 206 -18.37 5.57 -6.17
C LEU A 206 -19.33 5.15 -7.30
N LYS A 207 -20.09 4.07 -7.13
CA LYS A 207 -21.13 3.66 -8.10
C LYS A 207 -22.38 4.56 -8.04
N THR A 208 -22.53 5.35 -7.00
CA THR A 208 -23.72 6.20 -6.77
C THR A 208 -23.42 7.68 -6.95
N THR A 209 -22.18 8.06 -7.12
CA THR A 209 -21.75 9.43 -7.42
C THR A 209 -21.54 9.63 -8.90
#